data_d8fd9e682026520355c32d463ced3988
#
_entry.id   d8fd9e682026520355c32d463ced3988
#
_cell.length_a   1.000
_cell.length_b   1.000
_cell.length_c   1.000
_cell.angle_alpha   90.00
_cell.angle_beta   90.00
_cell.angle_gamma   90.00
#
_symmetry.space_group_name_H-M   'P 1'
#
loop_
_entity.id
_entity.type
_entity.pdbx_description
1 polymer ?
#
loop_
_entity_poly.entity_id
_entity_poly.type
_entity_poly.pdbx_seq_one_letter_code
_entity_poly.pdbx_strand_id
1 'polypeptide(L)'
;KELLRSLYDNIECDHLEIDMIQMNGPAFEGVDNRILSLQLVKLGMTDAVIFTPDGVNRQAADVLYKKNILAIRGSFRPVTKVNIDMIAKGLKKFREEPKVNPDNIQVLFEITVNNLKGEGDIDEQDFLDRADILCSIGQTVLISNYQKYFKLVEFFSRHTKKRMGVIMGAATLTEIFNEKYY
;
A
#
# COMPACT_ATOMS: atom_id res chain seq x y z
N LYS A 1 -14.40 14.97 -4.49
CA LYS A 1 -13.87 14.75 -5.87
C LYS A 1 -13.56 16.07 -6.55
N GLU A 2 -14.49 17.04 -6.57
CA GLU A 2 -14.32 18.34 -7.25
C GLU A 2 -13.15 19.13 -6.65
N LEU A 3 -13.04 19.21 -5.33
CA LEU A 3 -11.91 19.87 -4.66
C LEU A 3 -10.56 19.26 -5.09
N LEU A 4 -10.46 17.93 -5.13
CA LEU A 4 -9.23 17.25 -5.53
C LEU A 4 -8.89 17.51 -7.02
N ARG A 5 -9.91 17.56 -7.89
CA ARG A 5 -9.70 17.88 -9.30
C ARG A 5 -9.27 19.33 -9.50
N SER A 6 -9.85 20.26 -8.75
CA SER A 6 -9.52 21.69 -8.87
C SER A 6 -8.08 22.02 -8.47
N LEU A 7 -7.41 21.15 -7.71
CA LEU A 7 -5.97 21.31 -7.40
C LEU A 7 -5.10 21.19 -8.64
N TYR A 8 -5.57 20.48 -9.68
CA TYR A 8 -4.85 20.28 -10.94
C TYR A 8 -5.38 21.15 -12.09
N ASP A 9 -6.40 22.00 -11.88
CA ASP A 9 -6.97 22.83 -12.96
C ASP A 9 -5.96 23.79 -13.59
N ASN A 10 -4.87 24.11 -12.87
CA ASN A 10 -3.82 25.02 -13.31
C ASN A 10 -2.39 24.44 -13.19
N ILE A 11 -2.27 23.15 -12.88
CA ILE A 11 -0.98 22.48 -12.70
C ILE A 11 -1.04 21.15 -13.46
N GLU A 12 -0.12 20.95 -14.39
CA GLU A 12 0.00 19.68 -15.10
C GLU A 12 0.43 18.57 -14.13
N CYS A 13 -0.28 17.43 -14.17
CA CYS A 13 -0.05 16.28 -13.27
C CYS A 13 1.40 15.75 -13.32
N ASP A 14 2.12 16.00 -14.41
CA ASP A 14 3.50 15.58 -14.59
C ASP A 14 4.50 16.41 -13.75
N HIS A 15 4.08 17.56 -13.24
CA HIS A 15 4.94 18.47 -12.48
C HIS A 15 4.74 18.40 -10.96
N LEU A 16 3.63 17.84 -10.49
CA LEU A 16 3.28 17.78 -9.07
C LEU A 16 2.55 16.48 -8.74
N GLU A 17 3.08 15.72 -7.80
CA GLU A 17 2.40 14.59 -7.16
C GLU A 17 1.87 15.05 -5.79
N ILE A 18 0.60 14.74 -5.49
CA ILE A 18 0.00 15.00 -4.18
C ILE A 18 0.06 13.71 -3.37
N ASP A 19 1.08 13.56 -2.55
CA ASP A 19 1.30 12.35 -1.75
C ASP A 19 0.25 12.15 -0.66
N MET A 20 -0.28 13.24 -0.09
CA MET A 20 -1.18 13.17 1.05
C MET A 20 -2.08 14.40 1.13
N ILE A 21 -3.34 14.18 1.48
CA ILE A 21 -4.28 15.25 1.89
C ILE A 21 -4.87 14.87 3.25
N GLN A 22 -4.87 15.84 4.17
CA GLN A 22 -5.56 15.73 5.44
C GLN A 22 -6.44 16.96 5.68
N MET A 23 -7.68 16.71 6.10
CA MET A 23 -8.62 17.73 6.52
C MET A 23 -8.86 17.59 8.02
N ASN A 24 -8.55 18.64 8.77
CA ASN A 24 -8.65 18.68 10.21
C ASN A 24 -9.37 19.96 10.66
N GLY A 25 -10.03 19.89 11.80
CA GLY A 25 -10.73 21.02 12.41
C GLY A 25 -12.24 20.81 12.53
N PRO A 26 -12.93 21.69 13.27
CA PRO A 26 -14.34 21.49 13.62
C PRO A 26 -15.28 21.32 12.43
N ALA A 27 -14.97 21.93 11.28
CA ALA A 27 -15.76 21.79 10.05
C ALA A 27 -15.58 20.44 9.36
N PHE A 28 -14.58 19.63 9.73
CA PHE A 28 -14.17 18.39 9.07
C PHE A 28 -14.22 17.17 10.01
N GLU A 29 -14.86 17.26 11.19
CA GLU A 29 -14.96 16.15 12.14
C GLU A 29 -15.59 14.87 11.57
N GLY A 30 -16.44 15.00 10.54
CA GLY A 30 -17.04 13.87 9.82
C GLY A 30 -16.24 13.35 8.62
N VAL A 31 -15.06 13.88 8.35
CA VAL A 31 -14.25 13.50 7.19
C VAL A 31 -13.24 12.41 7.56
N ASP A 32 -13.37 11.23 6.97
CA ASP A 32 -12.34 10.20 7.07
C ASP A 32 -11.22 10.47 6.06
N ASN A 33 -10.04 10.84 6.55
CA ASN A 33 -8.88 11.14 5.73
C ASN A 33 -8.36 9.93 4.94
N ARG A 34 -8.73 8.71 5.33
CA ARG A 34 -8.39 7.49 4.57
C ARG A 34 -9.16 7.42 3.26
N ILE A 35 -10.43 7.86 3.27
CA ILE A 35 -11.23 7.98 2.05
C ILE A 35 -10.65 9.01 1.10
N LEU A 36 -10.17 10.15 1.62
CA LEU A 36 -9.48 11.15 0.78
C LEU A 36 -8.22 10.56 0.14
N SER A 37 -7.44 9.82 0.90
CA SER A 37 -6.25 9.12 0.42
C SER A 37 -6.57 8.08 -0.65
N LEU A 38 -7.63 7.29 -0.46
CA LEU A 38 -8.13 6.36 -1.48
C LEU A 38 -8.53 7.10 -2.76
N GLN A 39 -9.20 8.25 -2.65
CA GLN A 39 -9.58 9.06 -3.81
C GLN A 39 -8.37 9.60 -4.57
N LEU A 40 -7.27 9.96 -3.90
CA LEU A 40 -6.04 10.36 -4.58
C LEU A 40 -5.51 9.23 -5.47
N VAL A 41 -5.44 8.00 -4.95
CA VAL A 41 -4.97 6.84 -5.73
C VAL A 41 -5.95 6.48 -6.86
N LYS A 42 -7.28 6.52 -6.60
CA LYS A 42 -8.32 6.27 -7.62
C LYS A 42 -8.26 7.25 -8.78
N LEU A 43 -7.93 8.50 -8.52
CA LEU A 43 -7.85 9.58 -9.51
C LEU A 43 -6.47 9.65 -10.19
N GLY A 44 -5.51 8.81 -9.78
CA GLY A 44 -4.16 8.83 -10.31
C GLY A 44 -3.34 10.06 -9.91
N MET A 45 -3.74 10.76 -8.84
CA MET A 45 -3.03 11.93 -8.30
C MET A 45 -1.80 11.53 -7.49
N THR A 46 -1.80 10.33 -6.94
CA THR A 46 -0.66 9.60 -6.40
C THR A 46 -0.78 8.12 -6.74
N ASP A 47 0.33 7.42 -6.80
CA ASP A 47 0.35 6.00 -7.08
C ASP A 47 0.09 5.12 -5.85
N ALA A 48 0.40 5.62 -4.66
CA ALA A 48 0.29 4.84 -3.43
C ALA A 48 0.11 5.71 -2.18
N VAL A 49 -0.61 5.18 -1.18
CA VAL A 49 -0.80 5.78 0.14
C VAL A 49 -0.57 4.73 1.22
N ILE A 50 -0.09 5.16 2.40
CA ILE A 50 0.25 4.27 3.52
C ILE A 50 -0.54 4.65 4.75
N PHE A 51 -1.12 3.63 5.42
CA PHE A 51 -1.76 3.76 6.74
C PHE A 51 -0.95 2.98 7.76
N THR A 52 -0.57 3.63 8.84
CA THR A 52 0.10 3.00 9.98
C THR A 52 -0.92 2.25 10.87
N PRO A 53 -0.47 1.39 11.81
CA PRO A 53 -1.38 0.60 12.66
C PRO A 53 -2.38 1.43 13.48
N ASP A 54 -2.11 2.69 13.72
CA ASP A 54 -3.04 3.66 14.34
C ASP A 54 -4.13 4.16 13.37
N GLY A 55 -4.16 3.66 12.13
CA GLY A 55 -5.11 4.04 11.09
C GLY A 55 -4.82 5.41 10.45
N VAL A 56 -3.68 6.02 10.79
CA VAL A 56 -3.31 7.36 10.29
C VAL A 56 -2.58 7.26 8.95
N ASN A 57 -2.96 8.13 8.02
CA ASN A 57 -2.23 8.30 6.77
C ASN A 57 -0.86 8.94 7.03
N ARG A 58 0.20 8.34 6.48
CA ARG A 58 1.58 8.80 6.59
C ARG A 58 2.23 8.90 5.21
N GLN A 59 3.14 9.84 5.07
CA GLN A 59 3.95 9.92 3.85
C GLN A 59 4.85 8.69 3.71
N ALA A 60 4.97 8.17 2.48
CA ALA A 60 5.80 7.01 2.20
C ALA A 60 7.26 7.22 2.62
N ALA A 61 7.77 8.44 2.47
CA ALA A 61 9.12 8.79 2.91
C ALA A 61 9.32 8.56 4.42
N ASP A 62 8.34 8.93 5.26
CA ASP A 62 8.46 8.78 6.72
C ASP A 62 8.47 7.30 7.13
N VAL A 63 7.67 6.48 6.47
CA VAL A 63 7.50 5.07 6.83
C VAL A 63 8.61 4.19 6.27
N LEU A 64 9.08 4.48 5.04
CA LEU A 64 9.95 3.59 4.27
C LEU A 64 11.43 4.01 4.27
N TYR A 65 11.75 5.25 4.67
CA TYR A 65 13.11 5.76 4.58
C TYR A 65 14.12 4.91 5.35
N LYS A 66 15.13 4.44 4.64
CA LYS A 66 16.19 3.57 5.16
C LYS A 66 15.72 2.25 5.82
N LYS A 67 14.47 1.82 5.60
CA LYS A 67 13.94 0.54 6.09
C LYS A 67 14.29 -0.61 5.15
N ASN A 68 14.47 -1.82 5.71
CA ASN A 68 14.29 -3.05 4.96
C ASN A 68 12.77 -3.27 4.81
N ILE A 69 12.30 -3.56 3.62
CA ILE A 69 10.88 -3.65 3.34
C ILE A 69 10.50 -5.09 3.04
N LEU A 70 9.44 -5.58 3.69
CA LEU A 70 8.84 -6.87 3.39
C LEU A 70 7.35 -6.65 3.10
N ALA A 71 6.93 -6.89 1.86
CA ALA A 71 5.56 -6.68 1.43
C ALA A 71 4.85 -8.00 1.11
N ILE A 72 3.57 -8.07 1.45
CA ILE A 72 2.65 -9.11 0.96
C ILE A 72 1.49 -8.43 0.25
N ARG A 73 1.20 -8.88 -0.97
CA ARG A 73 0.05 -8.42 -1.76
C ARG A 73 -1.12 -9.37 -1.62
N GLY A 74 -2.30 -8.81 -1.40
CA GLY A 74 -3.53 -9.58 -1.33
C GLY A 74 -4.78 -8.71 -1.36
N SER A 75 -5.94 -9.36 -1.47
CA SER A 75 -7.25 -8.69 -1.32
C SER A 75 -7.64 -8.51 0.14
N PHE A 76 -7.16 -9.40 1.02
CA PHE A 76 -7.45 -9.44 2.48
C PHE A 76 -8.95 -9.27 2.80
N ARG A 77 -9.79 -10.09 2.18
CA ARG A 77 -11.26 -10.03 2.25
C ARG A 77 -11.86 -11.34 2.79
N PRO A 78 -11.76 -11.56 4.11
CA PRO A 78 -10.89 -10.92 5.11
C PRO A 78 -9.44 -11.42 5.06
N VAL A 79 -8.60 -10.87 5.94
CA VAL A 79 -7.28 -11.46 6.21
C VAL A 79 -7.44 -12.85 6.83
N THR A 80 -6.68 -13.82 6.34
CA THR A 80 -6.78 -15.23 6.75
C THR A 80 -5.57 -15.67 7.57
N LYS A 81 -5.71 -16.80 8.29
CA LYS A 81 -4.59 -17.43 8.98
C LYS A 81 -3.43 -17.77 8.02
N VAL A 82 -3.74 -18.08 6.77
CA VAL A 82 -2.72 -18.34 5.74
C VAL A 82 -1.90 -17.08 5.46
N ASN A 83 -2.53 -15.91 5.36
CA ASN A 83 -1.81 -14.66 5.15
C ASN A 83 -0.86 -14.36 6.32
N ILE A 84 -1.33 -14.57 7.55
CA ILE A 84 -0.52 -14.37 8.77
C ILE A 84 0.65 -15.36 8.82
N ASP A 85 0.42 -16.64 8.49
CA ASP A 85 1.48 -17.65 8.43
C ASP A 85 2.51 -17.33 7.33
N MET A 86 2.07 -16.89 6.16
CA MET A 86 2.96 -16.46 5.08
C MET A 86 3.85 -15.31 5.51
N ILE A 87 3.30 -14.29 6.19
CA ILE A 87 4.09 -13.18 6.73
C ILE A 87 5.06 -13.65 7.81
N ALA A 88 4.64 -14.48 8.74
CA ALA A 88 5.50 -14.96 9.81
C ALA A 88 6.70 -15.76 9.26
N LYS A 89 6.45 -16.67 8.33
CA LYS A 89 7.49 -17.46 7.67
C LYS A 89 8.38 -16.59 6.76
N GLY A 90 7.78 -15.69 5.99
CA GLY A 90 8.50 -14.76 5.13
C GLY A 90 9.41 -13.83 5.94
N LEU A 91 8.91 -13.28 7.05
CA LEU A 91 9.68 -12.43 7.94
C LEU A 91 10.85 -13.18 8.59
N LYS A 92 10.63 -14.44 9.02
CA LYS A 92 11.72 -15.28 9.51
C LYS A 92 12.82 -15.44 8.47
N LYS A 93 12.47 -15.80 7.24
CA LYS A 93 13.42 -15.95 6.13
C LYS A 93 14.10 -14.63 5.78
N PHE A 94 13.37 -13.53 5.76
CA PHE A 94 13.91 -12.22 5.41
C PHE A 94 14.92 -11.73 6.45
N ARG A 95 14.73 -12.06 7.73
CA ARG A 95 15.70 -11.76 8.81
C ARG A 95 17.02 -12.53 8.68
N GLU A 96 17.00 -13.69 8.04
CA GLU A 96 18.19 -14.52 7.79
C GLU A 96 19.06 -13.97 6.63
N GLU A 97 18.55 -13.01 5.84
CA GLU A 97 19.28 -12.42 4.71
C GLU A 97 20.47 -11.57 5.20
N PRO A 98 21.70 -11.79 4.67
CA PRO A 98 22.93 -11.21 5.21
C PRO A 98 23.00 -9.68 5.26
N LYS A 99 22.16 -8.99 4.49
CA LYS A 99 22.15 -7.51 4.39
C LYS A 99 20.89 -6.90 5.00
N VAL A 100 20.11 -7.67 5.73
CA VAL A 100 18.92 -7.22 6.43
C VAL A 100 19.27 -6.92 7.89
N ASN A 101 18.91 -5.73 8.36
CA ASN A 101 18.93 -5.44 9.79
C ASN A 101 17.57 -5.87 10.37
N PRO A 102 17.54 -6.91 11.24
CA PRO A 102 16.28 -7.44 11.80
C PRO A 102 15.44 -6.42 12.57
N ASP A 103 16.09 -5.42 13.19
CA ASP A 103 15.44 -4.39 14.00
C ASP A 103 14.89 -3.23 13.16
N ASN A 104 15.16 -3.24 11.86
CA ASN A 104 14.78 -2.15 10.96
C ASN A 104 14.00 -2.66 9.74
N ILE A 105 13.03 -3.54 9.97
CA ILE A 105 12.16 -4.08 8.93
C ILE A 105 10.80 -3.42 9.01
N GLN A 106 10.32 -2.90 7.87
CA GLN A 106 8.95 -2.46 7.69
C GLN A 106 8.17 -3.55 6.95
N VAL A 107 7.17 -4.11 7.61
CA VAL A 107 6.23 -5.03 6.97
C VAL A 107 5.06 -4.24 6.41
N LEU A 108 4.64 -4.56 5.18
CA LEU A 108 3.56 -3.89 4.47
C LEU A 108 2.54 -4.92 3.95
N PHE A 109 1.27 -4.68 4.24
CA PHE A 109 0.16 -5.36 3.60
C PHE A 109 -0.35 -4.49 2.45
N GLU A 110 -0.10 -4.93 1.22
CA GLU A 110 -0.47 -4.17 0.04
C GLU A 110 -1.80 -4.64 -0.54
N ILE A 111 -2.69 -3.68 -0.72
CA ILE A 111 -3.96 -3.87 -1.46
C ILE A 111 -3.90 -2.97 -2.70
N THR A 112 -4.00 -3.55 -3.88
CA THR A 112 -4.10 -2.75 -5.10
C THR A 112 -5.52 -2.21 -5.27
N VAL A 113 -5.66 -1.07 -5.94
CA VAL A 113 -6.97 -0.51 -6.32
C VAL A 113 -7.81 -1.54 -7.07
N ASN A 114 -7.19 -2.39 -7.91
CA ASN A 114 -7.90 -3.47 -8.59
C ASN A 114 -8.44 -4.54 -7.62
N ASN A 115 -7.73 -4.83 -6.53
CA ASN A 115 -8.20 -5.76 -5.49
C ASN A 115 -9.33 -5.18 -4.63
N LEU A 116 -9.52 -3.86 -4.66
CA LEU A 116 -10.65 -3.18 -4.03
C LEU A 116 -11.88 -3.14 -4.92
N LYS A 117 -11.71 -3.18 -6.24
CA LYS A 117 -12.83 -3.25 -7.19
C LYS A 117 -13.48 -4.63 -7.09
N GLY A 118 -14.81 -4.65 -6.89
CA GLY A 118 -15.64 -5.81 -7.12
C GLY A 118 -16.15 -5.84 -8.58
N GLU A 119 -17.41 -6.17 -8.79
CA GLU A 119 -18.09 -6.11 -10.09
C GLU A 119 -18.55 -4.68 -10.48
N GLY A 120 -17.93 -3.65 -9.91
CA GLY A 120 -18.30 -2.25 -10.12
C GLY A 120 -17.26 -1.26 -9.63
N ASP A 121 -17.71 -0.15 -9.06
CA ASP A 121 -16.81 0.83 -8.42
C ASP A 121 -16.36 0.32 -7.05
N ILE A 122 -15.34 0.96 -6.47
CA ILE A 122 -14.81 0.62 -5.15
C ILE A 122 -15.85 0.97 -4.09
N ASP A 123 -16.19 -0.01 -3.26
CA ASP A 123 -16.96 0.19 -2.05
C ASP A 123 -16.03 0.79 -0.97
N GLU A 124 -16.29 2.02 -0.59
CA GLU A 124 -15.50 2.76 0.39
C GLU A 124 -15.60 2.14 1.79
N GLN A 125 -16.75 1.54 2.14
CA GLN A 125 -16.93 0.86 3.43
C GLN A 125 -16.11 -0.43 3.47
N ASP A 126 -16.19 -1.26 2.43
CA ASP A 126 -15.36 -2.48 2.33
C ASP A 126 -13.85 -2.16 2.38
N PHE A 127 -13.43 -1.02 1.80
CA PHE A 127 -12.06 -0.54 1.93
C PHE A 127 -11.69 -0.20 3.38
N LEU A 128 -12.54 0.58 4.07
CA LEU A 128 -12.30 0.95 5.46
C LEU A 128 -12.25 -0.28 6.37
N ASP A 129 -13.19 -1.20 6.21
CA ASP A 129 -13.26 -2.43 7.01
C ASP A 129 -11.98 -3.28 6.86
N ARG A 130 -11.44 -3.39 5.63
CA ARG A 130 -10.16 -4.11 5.40
C ARG A 130 -8.98 -3.38 6.03
N ALA A 131 -8.91 -2.06 5.86
CA ALA A 131 -7.86 -1.24 6.47
C ALA A 131 -7.92 -1.35 8.00
N ASP A 132 -9.11 -1.24 8.60
CA ASP A 132 -9.32 -1.34 10.04
C ASP A 132 -8.92 -2.71 10.59
N ILE A 133 -9.30 -3.81 9.93
CA ILE A 133 -8.91 -5.16 10.34
C ILE A 133 -7.38 -5.29 10.32
N LEU A 134 -6.70 -4.85 9.27
CA LEU A 134 -5.25 -4.95 9.17
C LEU A 134 -4.54 -4.06 10.18
N CYS A 135 -4.98 -2.81 10.35
CA CYS A 135 -4.44 -1.90 11.34
C CYS A 135 -4.65 -2.41 12.77
N SER A 136 -5.83 -2.98 13.09
CA SER A 136 -6.14 -3.51 14.41
C SER A 136 -5.24 -4.68 14.83
N ILE A 137 -4.72 -5.45 13.89
CA ILE A 137 -3.73 -6.51 14.14
C ILE A 137 -2.28 -6.00 14.04
N GLY A 138 -2.08 -4.67 14.08
CA GLY A 138 -0.77 -4.03 14.12
C GLY A 138 -0.04 -3.96 12.79
N GLN A 139 -0.74 -4.07 11.65
CA GLN A 139 -0.11 -4.06 10.34
C GLN A 139 -0.15 -2.68 9.68
N THR A 140 0.91 -2.36 8.95
CA THR A 140 0.95 -1.18 8.07
C THR A 140 0.33 -1.56 6.73
N VAL A 141 -0.60 -0.75 6.24
CA VAL A 141 -1.36 -0.99 5.01
C VAL A 141 -0.88 -0.06 3.90
N LEU A 142 -0.57 -0.61 2.74
CA LEU A 142 -0.25 0.14 1.52
C LEU A 142 -1.39 -0.04 0.52
N ILE A 143 -2.01 1.05 0.10
CA ILE A 143 -2.94 1.05 -1.04
C ILE A 143 -2.20 1.55 -2.25
N SER A 144 -2.25 0.81 -3.36
CA SER A 144 -1.48 1.15 -4.55
C SER A 144 -2.26 0.97 -5.85
N ASN A 145 -1.80 1.68 -6.88
CA ASN A 145 -2.24 1.48 -8.26
C ASN A 145 -1.29 0.56 -9.06
N TYR A 146 -0.31 -0.05 -8.41
CA TYR A 146 0.69 -0.90 -9.07
C TYR A 146 0.14 -2.28 -9.38
N GLN A 147 -0.19 -2.54 -10.63
CA GLN A 147 -0.64 -3.87 -11.07
C GLN A 147 0.50 -4.90 -11.06
N LYS A 148 1.70 -4.46 -11.45
CA LYS A 148 2.87 -5.33 -11.60
C LYS A 148 3.82 -5.21 -10.42
N TYR A 149 4.38 -6.33 -9.96
CA TYR A 149 5.28 -6.38 -8.81
C TYR A 149 6.55 -5.53 -8.99
N PHE A 150 7.10 -5.46 -10.19
CA PHE A 150 8.29 -4.65 -10.43
C PHE A 150 8.03 -3.15 -10.20
N LYS A 151 6.82 -2.64 -10.49
CA LYS A 151 6.43 -1.26 -10.21
C LYS A 151 6.36 -0.97 -8.71
N LEU A 152 5.88 -1.94 -7.93
CA LEU A 152 5.92 -1.85 -6.48
C LEU A 152 7.36 -1.77 -5.94
N VAL A 153 8.25 -2.61 -6.47
CA VAL A 153 9.67 -2.60 -6.10
C VAL A 153 10.35 -1.29 -6.52
N GLU A 154 10.01 -0.76 -7.70
CA GLU A 154 10.47 0.55 -8.17
C GLU A 154 10.04 1.66 -7.21
N PHE A 155 8.79 1.67 -6.77
CA PHE A 155 8.29 2.60 -5.76
C PHE A 155 9.10 2.52 -4.46
N PHE A 156 9.30 1.31 -3.91
CA PHE A 156 10.12 1.16 -2.71
C PHE A 156 11.56 1.66 -2.90
N SER A 157 12.14 1.47 -4.08
CA SER A 157 13.51 1.88 -4.39
C SER A 157 13.73 3.39 -4.38
N ARG A 158 12.65 4.19 -4.51
CA ARG A 158 12.69 5.65 -4.37
C ARG A 158 12.95 6.06 -2.91
N HIS A 159 12.45 5.26 -1.94
CA HIS A 159 12.49 5.57 -0.51
C HIS A 159 13.63 4.88 0.25
N THR A 160 14.09 3.72 -0.22
CA THR A 160 15.15 2.97 0.45
C THR A 160 16.12 2.32 -0.52
N LYS A 161 17.38 2.20 -0.08
CA LYS A 161 18.42 1.38 -0.75
C LYS A 161 18.72 0.09 0.03
N LYS A 162 17.89 -0.22 1.04
CA LYS A 162 17.99 -1.45 1.83
C LYS A 162 17.34 -2.63 1.09
N ARG A 163 17.39 -3.81 1.69
CA ARG A 163 16.77 -5.01 1.11
C ARG A 163 15.26 -4.90 1.06
N MET A 164 14.69 -5.42 -0.02
CA MET A 164 13.26 -5.50 -0.24
C MET A 164 12.89 -6.95 -0.55
N GLY A 165 11.86 -7.45 0.09
CA GLY A 165 11.27 -8.76 -0.13
C GLY A 165 9.79 -8.63 -0.46
N VAL A 166 9.31 -9.50 -1.35
CA VAL A 166 7.90 -9.63 -1.66
C VAL A 166 7.47 -11.06 -1.42
N ILE A 167 6.45 -11.22 -0.58
CA ILE A 167 5.83 -12.52 -0.29
C ILE A 167 4.69 -12.72 -1.28
N MET A 168 4.69 -13.87 -1.95
CA MET A 168 3.65 -14.24 -2.90
C MET A 168 3.34 -15.74 -2.83
N GLY A 169 2.14 -16.11 -3.26
CA GLY A 169 1.74 -17.50 -3.39
C GLY A 169 2.43 -18.20 -4.56
N ALA A 170 2.55 -19.52 -4.50
CA ALA A 170 3.16 -20.33 -5.54
C ALA A 170 2.50 -20.14 -6.93
N ALA A 171 1.17 -20.02 -6.97
CA ALA A 171 0.44 -19.77 -8.21
C ALA A 171 0.85 -18.43 -8.87
N THR A 172 0.99 -17.38 -8.08
CA THR A 172 1.46 -16.07 -8.55
C THR A 172 2.89 -16.15 -9.07
N LEU A 173 3.76 -16.89 -8.37
CA LEU A 173 5.14 -17.10 -8.81
C LEU A 173 5.19 -17.82 -10.15
N THR A 174 4.43 -18.90 -10.32
CA THR A 174 4.31 -19.63 -11.57
C THR A 174 3.82 -18.72 -12.71
N GLU A 175 2.85 -17.84 -12.43
CA GLU A 175 2.34 -16.92 -13.44
C GLU A 175 3.38 -15.85 -13.84
N ILE A 176 4.20 -15.36 -12.93
CA ILE A 176 5.28 -14.41 -13.23
C ILE A 176 6.31 -15.02 -14.19
N PHE A 177 6.60 -16.33 -14.06
CA PHE A 177 7.54 -17.04 -14.92
C PHE A 177 6.88 -17.74 -16.10
N ASN A 178 5.64 -17.41 -16.44
CA ASN A 178 4.95 -17.98 -17.57
C ASN A 178 5.50 -17.39 -18.87
N GLU A 179 5.97 -18.27 -19.77
CA GLU A 179 6.61 -17.90 -21.05
C GLU A 179 5.75 -17.01 -21.95
N LYS A 180 4.43 -17.02 -21.78
CA LYS A 180 3.51 -16.13 -22.54
C LYS A 180 3.78 -14.64 -22.36
N TYR A 181 4.58 -14.25 -21.35
CA TYR A 181 4.90 -12.86 -21.05
C TYR A 181 6.32 -12.42 -21.47
N TYR A 182 7.08 -13.32 -22.11
CA TYR A 182 8.44 -13.06 -22.58
C TYR A 182 8.55 -13.15 -24.09
#